data_609cc7dfca90891af3ad27f098ed2b5e
#
_entry.id   609cc7dfca90891af3ad27f098ed2b5e
#
_cell.length_a   1.000
_cell.length_b   1.000
_cell.length_c   1.000
_cell.angle_alpha   90.00
_cell.angle_beta   90.00
_cell.angle_gamma   90.00
#
_symmetry.space_group_name_H-M   'P 1'
#
loop_
_entity.id
_entity.type
_entity.pdbx_description
1 polymer ?
#
loop_
_entity_poly.entity_id
_entity_poly.type
_entity_poly.pdbx_seq_one_letter_code
_entity_poly.pdbx_strand_id
1 'polypeptide(L)'
;MDSTTHQERWRPIDGTNGDYEVSDQGRVRSLKCNKVRIMPHTIQHHGYHAFMIHMNGKAQCRKVHREVALAFIPNPDGLPEVNHIDGNKDNNQVSNLEWVTHQVNVKHSFDTGIRLPHRWSPDERKKISDKVKATLKMKGLR
;
A
#
# COMPACT_ATOMS: atom_id res chain seq x y z
N MET A 1 34.53 5.34 -12.51
CA MET A 1 33.06 5.45 -12.40
C MET A 1 32.54 4.18 -11.79
N ASP A 2 32.24 4.23 -10.50
CA ASP A 2 31.66 3.10 -9.82
C ASP A 2 30.17 3.05 -10.16
N SER A 3 29.84 2.30 -11.21
CA SER A 3 28.47 1.86 -11.38
C SER A 3 28.19 0.84 -10.27
N THR A 4 27.77 1.35 -9.12
CA THR A 4 27.29 0.49 -8.05
C THR A 4 25.99 -0.12 -8.57
N THR A 5 26.14 -1.25 -9.23
CA THR A 5 24.97 -2.04 -9.62
C THR A 5 24.31 -2.48 -8.32
N HIS A 6 23.24 -1.79 -7.93
CA HIS A 6 22.49 -2.17 -6.75
C HIS A 6 21.96 -3.59 -6.97
N GLN A 7 22.58 -4.55 -6.31
CA GLN A 7 22.14 -5.93 -6.39
C GLN A 7 20.79 -6.04 -5.69
N GLU A 8 19.77 -6.46 -6.43
CA GLU A 8 18.42 -6.67 -5.89
C GLU A 8 18.45 -7.67 -4.75
N ARG A 9 17.88 -7.28 -3.62
CA ARG A 9 17.79 -8.11 -2.41
C ARG A 9 16.40 -8.72 -2.31
N TRP A 10 16.36 -9.96 -1.86
CA TRP A 10 15.13 -10.73 -1.69
C TRP A 10 14.97 -11.14 -0.23
N ARG A 11 13.75 -11.05 0.27
CA ARG A 11 13.39 -11.51 1.62
C ARG A 11 12.10 -12.31 1.58
N PRO A 12 11.95 -13.31 2.47
CA PRO A 12 10.74 -14.10 2.53
C PRO A 12 9.54 -13.23 2.94
N ILE A 13 8.40 -13.53 2.32
CA ILE A 13 7.12 -12.93 2.69
C ILE A 13 6.61 -13.62 3.93
N ASP A 14 6.23 -12.84 4.94
CA ASP A 14 5.78 -13.34 6.21
C ASP A 14 4.51 -14.20 6.06
N GLY A 15 4.45 -15.31 6.81
CA GLY A 15 3.32 -16.23 6.76
C GLY A 15 3.28 -17.17 5.55
N THR A 16 4.34 -17.24 4.73
CA THR A 16 4.39 -18.09 3.53
C THR A 16 5.34 -19.28 3.66
N ASN A 17 5.90 -19.53 4.84
CA ASN A 17 6.85 -20.62 5.10
C ASN A 17 8.06 -20.65 4.14
N GLY A 18 8.45 -19.49 3.61
CA GLY A 18 9.56 -19.37 2.65
C GLY A 18 9.18 -19.71 1.21
N ASP A 19 7.92 -19.96 0.91
CA ASP A 19 7.46 -20.28 -0.45
C ASP A 19 7.48 -19.08 -1.41
N TYR A 20 7.45 -17.88 -0.85
CA TYR A 20 7.41 -16.63 -1.61
C TYR A 20 8.37 -15.60 -1.03
N GLU A 21 9.00 -14.85 -1.90
CA GLU A 21 9.89 -13.76 -1.52
C GLU A 21 9.52 -12.47 -2.26
N VAL A 22 9.83 -11.34 -1.62
CA VAL A 22 9.67 -10.01 -2.19
C VAL A 22 11.02 -9.32 -2.27
N SER A 23 11.24 -8.53 -3.31
CA SER A 23 12.49 -7.79 -3.49
C SER A 23 12.37 -6.33 -3.06
N ASP A 24 13.52 -5.71 -2.80
CA ASP A 24 13.62 -4.29 -2.52
C ASP A 24 13.29 -3.40 -3.72
N GLN A 25 13.12 -3.98 -4.90
CA GLN A 25 12.70 -3.30 -6.12
C GLN A 25 11.21 -3.49 -6.43
N GLY A 26 10.47 -4.17 -5.55
CA GLY A 26 9.04 -4.36 -5.73
C GLY A 26 8.65 -5.54 -6.62
N ARG A 27 9.53 -6.52 -6.78
CA ARG A 27 9.21 -7.76 -7.47
C ARG A 27 8.88 -8.86 -6.46
N VAL A 28 8.08 -9.82 -6.89
CA VAL A 28 7.71 -11.00 -6.09
C VAL A 28 8.10 -12.25 -6.84
N ARG A 29 8.61 -13.25 -6.14
CA ARG A 29 8.92 -14.55 -6.73
C ARG A 29 8.41 -15.71 -5.87
N SER A 30 8.05 -16.79 -6.53
CA SER A 30 7.70 -18.06 -5.90
C SER A 30 8.90 -19.00 -5.94
N LEU A 31 9.11 -19.70 -4.83
CA LEU A 31 10.13 -20.76 -4.70
C LEU A 31 9.51 -22.15 -4.63
N LYS A 32 8.21 -22.27 -4.93
CA LYS A 32 7.52 -23.56 -4.87
C LYS A 32 8.05 -24.55 -5.89
N CYS A 33 8.04 -25.82 -5.49
CA CYS A 33 8.44 -26.93 -6.36
C CYS A 33 9.89 -26.83 -6.85
N ASN A 34 10.78 -26.27 -6.02
CA ASN A 34 12.20 -26.05 -6.34
C ASN A 34 12.43 -25.26 -7.64
N LYS A 35 11.47 -24.40 -8.01
CA LYS A 35 11.55 -23.53 -9.17
C LYS A 35 11.36 -22.08 -8.76
N VAL A 36 12.27 -21.23 -9.21
CA VAL A 36 12.15 -19.79 -9.03
C VAL A 36 11.28 -19.22 -10.16
N ARG A 37 10.20 -18.55 -9.80
CA ARG A 37 9.30 -17.90 -10.77
C ARG A 37 9.00 -16.49 -10.32
N ILE A 38 9.24 -15.51 -11.20
CA ILE A 38 8.76 -14.15 -10.97
C ILE A 38 7.24 -14.14 -11.13
N MET A 39 6.56 -13.63 -10.10
CA MET A 39 5.10 -13.60 -10.07
C MET A 39 4.57 -12.41 -10.86
N PRO A 40 3.52 -12.61 -11.66
CA PRO A 40 2.85 -11.48 -12.30
C PRO A 40 2.10 -10.64 -11.27
N HIS A 41 2.06 -9.33 -11.50
CA HIS A 41 1.23 -8.43 -10.71
C HIS A 41 -0.06 -8.12 -11.46
N THR A 42 -1.15 -7.99 -10.70
CA THR A 42 -2.41 -7.44 -11.18
C THR A 42 -2.56 -6.02 -10.65
N ILE A 43 -3.09 -5.12 -11.45
CA ILE A 43 -3.38 -3.75 -11.01
C ILE A 43 -4.82 -3.72 -10.50
N GLN A 44 -4.98 -3.38 -9.22
CA GLN A 44 -6.28 -3.27 -8.59
C GLN A 44 -6.98 -1.95 -8.92
N HIS A 45 -8.25 -1.84 -8.55
CA HIS A 45 -9.13 -0.72 -8.85
C HIS A 45 -8.51 0.67 -8.57
N HIS A 46 -7.70 0.78 -7.53
CA HIS A 46 -7.07 2.06 -7.17
C HIS A 46 -5.63 2.20 -7.68
N GLY A 47 -5.20 1.37 -8.63
CA GLY A 47 -3.86 1.43 -9.23
C GLY A 47 -2.76 0.74 -8.41
N TYR A 48 -3.09 0.07 -7.31
CA TYR A 48 -2.12 -0.68 -6.52
C TYR A 48 -1.77 -2.01 -7.16
N HIS A 49 -0.49 -2.34 -7.20
CA HIS A 49 -0.03 -3.65 -7.64
C HIS A 49 -0.30 -4.70 -6.57
N ALA A 50 -0.87 -5.81 -7.00
CA ALA A 50 -1.19 -6.96 -6.15
C ALA A 50 -0.77 -8.26 -6.83
N PHE A 51 -0.62 -9.30 -6.05
CA PHE A 51 -0.31 -10.64 -6.53
C PHE A 51 -1.08 -11.69 -5.71
N MET A 52 -1.21 -12.87 -6.29
CA MET A 52 -1.90 -13.99 -5.64
C MET A 52 -0.89 -14.99 -5.11
N ILE A 53 -1.04 -15.36 -3.85
CA ILE A 53 -0.33 -16.48 -3.24
C ILE A 53 -1.31 -17.62 -2.95
N HIS A 54 -0.79 -18.83 -2.97
CA HIS A 54 -1.58 -20.02 -2.63
C HIS A 54 -0.95 -20.70 -1.42
N MET A 55 -1.67 -20.65 -0.30
CA MET A 55 -1.24 -21.25 0.97
C MET A 55 -2.35 -22.11 1.53
N ASN A 56 -1.99 -23.35 1.92
CA ASN A 56 -2.94 -24.31 2.54
C ASN A 56 -4.22 -24.51 1.71
N GLY A 57 -4.10 -24.58 0.39
CA GLY A 57 -5.23 -24.74 -0.52
C GLY A 57 -6.08 -23.50 -0.71
N LYS A 58 -5.68 -22.36 -0.17
CA LYS A 58 -6.42 -21.10 -0.28
C LYS A 58 -5.60 -20.06 -1.04
N ALA A 59 -6.27 -19.34 -1.95
CA ALA A 59 -5.71 -18.19 -2.64
C ALA A 59 -5.87 -16.95 -1.78
N GLN A 60 -4.80 -16.16 -1.66
CA GLN A 60 -4.80 -14.88 -0.95
C GLN A 60 -4.23 -13.79 -1.85
N CYS A 61 -4.91 -12.67 -1.91
CA CYS A 61 -4.42 -11.49 -2.61
C CYS A 61 -3.57 -10.65 -1.65
N ARG A 62 -2.35 -10.32 -2.07
CA ARG A 62 -1.42 -9.48 -1.30
C ARG A 62 -1.02 -8.27 -2.11
N LYS A 63 -0.83 -7.14 -1.45
CA LYS A 63 -0.38 -5.90 -2.09
C LYS A 63 1.15 -5.81 -2.06
N VAL A 64 1.74 -5.56 -3.23
CA VAL A 64 3.20 -5.54 -3.39
C VAL A 64 3.86 -4.52 -2.44
N HIS A 65 3.39 -3.27 -2.43
CA HIS A 65 3.99 -2.21 -1.61
C HIS A 65 3.97 -2.54 -0.10
N ARG A 66 2.91 -3.19 0.38
CA ARG A 66 2.84 -3.61 1.78
C ARG A 66 3.85 -4.70 2.10
N GLU A 67 4.00 -5.68 1.23
CA GLU A 67 4.96 -6.77 1.45
C GLU A 67 6.40 -6.28 1.38
N VAL A 68 6.72 -5.34 0.49
CA VAL A 68 8.03 -4.67 0.45
C VAL A 68 8.30 -3.93 1.76
N ALA A 69 7.34 -3.15 2.23
CA ALA A 69 7.50 -2.39 3.48
C ALA A 69 7.63 -3.32 4.69
N LEU A 70 6.83 -4.37 4.78
CA LEU A 70 6.91 -5.35 5.86
C LEU A 70 8.27 -6.06 5.90
N ALA A 71 8.83 -6.37 4.73
CA ALA A 71 10.09 -7.10 4.64
C ALA A 71 11.33 -6.23 4.88
N PHE A 72 11.31 -4.96 4.46
CA PHE A 72 12.51 -4.13 4.38
C PHE A 72 12.48 -2.87 5.24
N ILE A 73 11.32 -2.35 5.62
CA ILE A 73 11.20 -1.09 6.34
C ILE A 73 10.72 -1.34 7.77
N PRO A 74 11.55 -1.05 8.79
CA PRO A 74 11.12 -1.18 10.18
C PRO A 74 9.88 -0.33 10.47
N ASN A 75 8.97 -0.84 11.29
CA ASN A 75 7.75 -0.16 11.71
C ASN A 75 7.60 -0.22 13.24
N PRO A 76 8.51 0.44 14.00
CA PRO A 76 8.51 0.35 15.46
C PRO A 76 7.26 0.97 16.09
N ASP A 77 6.66 1.95 15.43
CA ASP A 77 5.46 2.64 15.93
C ASP A 77 4.14 1.96 15.51
N GLY A 78 4.20 0.86 14.77
CA GLY A 78 3.02 0.13 14.32
C GLY A 78 2.11 0.94 13.42
N LEU A 79 2.65 1.76 12.53
CA LEU A 79 1.88 2.60 11.62
C LEU A 79 1.09 1.75 10.62
N PRO A 80 -0.17 2.11 10.32
CA PRO A 80 -1.09 1.20 9.63
C PRO A 80 -0.97 1.20 8.10
N GLU A 81 -0.42 2.25 7.50
CA GLU A 81 -0.44 2.42 6.06
C GLU A 81 0.95 2.60 5.45
N VAL A 82 1.08 2.23 4.18
CA VAL A 82 2.30 2.43 3.39
C VAL A 82 2.00 3.46 2.30
N ASN A 83 2.80 4.51 2.24
CA ASN A 83 2.70 5.57 1.27
C ASN A 83 3.78 5.44 0.20
N HIS A 84 3.43 5.76 -1.05
CA HIS A 84 4.38 5.96 -2.14
C HIS A 84 4.85 7.41 -2.11
N ILE A 85 6.11 7.65 -1.79
CA ILE A 85 6.65 9.00 -1.54
C ILE A 85 6.47 9.90 -2.75
N ASP A 86 6.71 9.38 -3.96
CA ASP A 86 6.52 10.12 -5.21
C ASP A 86 5.07 10.12 -5.72
N GLY A 87 4.16 9.45 -5.02
CA GLY A 87 2.78 9.29 -5.44
C GLY A 87 2.55 8.29 -6.57
N ASN A 88 3.59 7.67 -7.08
CA ASN A 88 3.49 6.71 -8.16
C ASN A 88 3.33 5.28 -7.62
N LYS A 89 2.14 4.72 -7.76
CA LYS A 89 1.80 3.36 -7.28
C LYS A 89 2.50 2.24 -8.06
N ASP A 90 3.09 2.55 -9.20
CA ASP A 90 3.89 1.61 -9.98
C ASP A 90 5.32 1.51 -9.46
N ASN A 91 5.79 2.48 -8.67
CA ASN A 91 7.11 2.50 -8.08
C ASN A 91 7.10 1.91 -6.68
N ASN A 92 7.24 0.60 -6.60
CA ASN A 92 7.23 -0.17 -5.35
C ASN A 92 8.62 -0.47 -4.80
N GLN A 93 9.63 0.32 -5.18
CA GLN A 93 10.97 0.21 -4.62
C GLN A 93 10.96 0.66 -3.15
N VAL A 94 11.79 0.00 -2.34
CA VAL A 94 11.87 0.28 -0.90
C VAL A 94 12.18 1.74 -0.60
N SER A 95 13.02 2.38 -1.42
CA SER A 95 13.39 3.80 -1.29
C SER A 95 12.21 4.76 -1.49
N ASN A 96 11.14 4.31 -2.13
CA ASN A 96 9.94 5.09 -2.42
C ASN A 96 8.77 4.81 -1.47
N LEU A 97 8.95 3.97 -0.47
CA LEU A 97 7.89 3.55 0.44
C LEU A 97 8.20 4.02 1.86
N GLU A 98 7.14 4.36 2.59
CA GLU A 98 7.23 4.75 4.00
C GLU A 98 5.98 4.31 4.76
N TRP A 99 6.14 3.99 6.03
CA TRP A 99 5.03 3.75 6.94
C TRP A 99 4.46 5.08 7.42
N VAL A 100 3.15 5.23 7.35
CA VAL A 100 2.45 6.46 7.72
C VAL A 100 1.14 6.17 8.44
N THR A 101 0.60 7.20 9.10
CA THR A 101 -0.78 7.18 9.57
C THR A 101 -1.74 7.40 8.41
N HIS A 102 -3.00 7.05 8.61
CA HIS A 102 -4.04 7.33 7.61
C HIS A 102 -4.14 8.82 7.28
N GLN A 103 -4.06 9.69 8.28
CA GLN A 103 -4.14 11.14 8.10
C GLN A 103 -3.01 11.69 7.24
N VAL A 104 -1.77 11.26 7.48
CA VAL A 104 -0.60 11.65 6.69
C VAL A 104 -0.74 11.16 5.25
N ASN A 105 -1.20 9.94 5.05
CA ASN A 105 -1.39 9.38 3.72
C ASN A 105 -2.45 10.13 2.91
N VAL A 106 -3.57 10.46 3.54
CA VAL A 106 -4.63 11.27 2.91
C VAL A 106 -4.11 12.65 2.55
N LYS A 107 -3.42 13.32 3.46
CA LYS A 107 -2.83 14.64 3.19
C LYS A 107 -1.86 14.59 2.01
N HIS A 108 -0.97 13.61 1.98
CA HIS A 108 -0.02 13.41 0.89
C HIS A 108 -0.74 13.25 -0.46
N SER A 109 -1.83 12.51 -0.50
CA SER A 109 -2.59 12.31 -1.75
C SER A 109 -3.24 13.58 -2.28
N PHE A 110 -3.59 14.52 -1.40
CA PHE A 110 -4.07 15.84 -1.81
C PHE A 110 -2.91 16.76 -2.25
N ASP A 111 -1.81 16.78 -1.50
CA ASP A 111 -0.65 17.63 -1.77
C ASP A 111 0.02 17.26 -3.10
N THR A 112 0.02 15.98 -3.47
CA THR A 112 0.57 15.49 -4.75
C THR A 112 -0.42 15.54 -5.91
N GLY A 113 -1.66 15.98 -5.68
CA GLY A 113 -2.69 16.08 -6.71
C GLY A 113 -3.27 14.73 -7.18
N ILE A 114 -2.91 13.63 -6.53
CA ILE A 114 -3.46 12.30 -6.85
C ILE A 114 -4.95 12.24 -6.52
N ARG A 115 -5.33 12.90 -5.44
CA ARG A 115 -6.72 13.03 -5.02
C ARG A 115 -7.11 14.50 -5.06
N LEU A 116 -8.02 14.85 -5.95
CA LEU A 116 -8.59 16.20 -5.99
C LEU A 116 -9.66 16.34 -4.92
N PRO A 117 -9.78 17.54 -4.30
CA PRO A 117 -10.90 17.80 -3.40
C PRO A 117 -12.22 17.61 -4.15
N HIS A 118 -13.10 16.82 -3.56
CA HIS A 118 -14.44 16.68 -4.14
C HIS A 118 -15.18 18.01 -4.09
N ARG A 119 -15.60 18.51 -5.25
CA ARG A 119 -16.45 19.69 -5.31
C ARG A 119 -17.89 19.26 -5.09
N TRP A 120 -18.34 19.42 -3.87
CA TRP A 120 -19.73 19.18 -3.51
C TRP A 120 -20.63 20.22 -4.18
N SER A 121 -21.77 19.79 -4.74
CA SER A 121 -22.82 20.70 -5.16
C SER A 121 -23.42 21.42 -3.93
N PRO A 122 -24.08 22.58 -4.10
CA PRO A 122 -24.73 23.27 -2.98
C PRO A 122 -25.71 22.37 -2.20
N ASP A 123 -26.45 21.51 -2.88
CA ASP A 123 -27.39 20.57 -2.27
C ASP A 123 -26.68 19.49 -1.47
N GLU A 124 -25.59 18.95 -1.99
CA GLU A 124 -24.76 17.97 -1.30
C GLU A 124 -24.11 18.58 -0.04
N ARG A 125 -23.62 19.81 -0.12
CA ARG A 125 -23.08 20.55 1.03
C ARG A 125 -24.11 20.70 2.12
N LYS A 126 -25.34 21.04 1.75
CA LYS A 126 -26.44 21.18 2.71
C LYS A 126 -26.77 19.87 3.39
N LYS A 127 -26.88 18.77 2.65
CA LYS A 127 -27.14 17.43 3.19
C LYS A 127 -26.08 17.01 4.19
N ILE A 128 -24.81 17.22 3.88
CA ILE A 128 -23.69 16.90 4.77
C ILE A 128 -23.73 17.76 6.03
N SER A 129 -23.96 19.07 5.89
CA SER A 129 -24.06 20.01 7.01
C SER A 129 -25.19 19.61 7.95
N ASP A 130 -26.37 19.29 7.40
CA ASP A 130 -27.52 18.86 8.21
C ASP A 130 -27.25 17.54 8.93
N LYS A 131 -26.61 16.60 8.27
CA LYS A 131 -26.21 15.31 8.87
C LYS A 131 -25.20 15.49 10.00
N VAL A 132 -24.21 16.35 9.86
CA VAL A 132 -23.24 16.69 10.89
C VAL A 132 -23.91 17.35 12.08
N LYS A 133 -24.79 18.33 11.85
CA LYS A 133 -25.55 19.01 12.91
C LYS A 133 -26.42 18.04 13.68
N ALA A 134 -27.12 17.12 13.01
CA ALA A 134 -27.93 16.09 13.65
C ALA A 134 -27.08 15.16 14.52
N THR A 135 -25.90 14.74 14.05
CA THR A 135 -24.97 13.91 14.81
C THR A 135 -24.46 14.62 16.06
N LEU A 136 -24.07 15.89 15.95
CA LEU A 136 -23.62 16.70 17.07
C LEU A 136 -24.72 16.89 18.11
N LYS A 137 -25.95 17.13 17.68
CA LYS A 137 -27.11 17.23 18.57
C LYS A 137 -27.39 15.93 19.34
N MET A 138 -27.29 14.78 18.67
CA MET A 138 -27.47 13.47 19.31
C MET A 138 -26.39 13.17 20.36
N LYS A 139 -25.16 13.66 20.15
CA LYS A 139 -24.05 13.49 21.11
C LYS A 139 -24.06 14.54 22.23
N GLY A 140 -25.05 15.42 22.29
CA GLY A 140 -25.10 16.51 23.26
C GLY A 140 -23.99 17.55 23.11
N LEU A 141 -23.35 17.62 21.97
CA LEU A 141 -22.33 18.61 21.64
C LEU A 141 -23.00 19.84 21.01
N ARG A 142 -22.69 21.00 21.55
CA ARG A 142 -23.19 22.28 21.04
C ARG A 142 -22.18 22.92 20.10
#